data_8f2308ea6a0fa7c4e1e58b4fd288bbcb
#
_entry.id   8f2308ea6a0fa7c4e1e58b4fd288bbcb
#
_cell.length_a   1.000
_cell.length_b   1.000
_cell.length_c   1.000
_cell.angle_alpha   90.00
_cell.angle_beta   90.00
_cell.angle_gamma   90.00
#
_symmetry.space_group_name_H-M   'P 1'
#
loop_
_entity.id
_entity.type
_entity.pdbx_description
1 polymer ?
#
loop_
_entity_poly.entity_id
_entity_poly.type
_entity_poly.pdbx_seq_one_letter_code
_entity_poly.pdbx_strand_id
1 'polypeptide(L)'
;MNFIGKKRFESRAKLMVSGEYLVLKGAMALAMPLKYGQSLTVEEKGGESMIRWKSAINDNLWFTTTILLPDFRVLETNSPDISATLCSILSGAKTLHPNFLDTPKEYDVMSAMDFLPEWGLGSSSSLISNVADWADCDPFELNSMIFSGSGYDIACARSSSPIIYEIRNGQPWHRKANFQPSFDKQLYFVYLNRKQNSQKNINGLDLSMVTANDLQAISELTSAIENAQNLETFQWLMELHEEYIGWIVRKEPVKSLYFDDFEGSLKSLGAWGGDFMLVASDRPEEYIRNYFYNKNLQTIFKYSEIVLAS
;
A
#
# COMPACT_ATOMS: atom_id res chain seq x y z
N MET A 1 -30.53 20.42 -13.63
CA MET A 1 -29.12 20.36 -13.20
C MET A 1 -28.29 20.02 -14.43
N ASN A 2 -27.43 20.93 -14.89
CA ASN A 2 -26.54 20.62 -16.01
C ASN A 2 -25.30 19.91 -15.49
N PHE A 3 -25.14 18.60 -15.78
CA PHE A 3 -23.91 17.89 -15.58
C PHE A 3 -22.86 18.42 -16.57
N ILE A 4 -21.73 18.90 -16.06
CA ILE A 4 -20.65 19.44 -16.90
C ILE A 4 -19.65 18.34 -17.28
N GLY A 5 -19.54 17.29 -16.49
CA GLY A 5 -18.71 16.13 -16.77
C GLY A 5 -18.62 15.17 -15.58
N LYS A 6 -18.33 13.91 -15.90
CA LYS A 6 -18.04 12.87 -14.94
C LYS A 6 -16.70 12.25 -15.29
N LYS A 7 -15.77 12.23 -14.32
CA LYS A 7 -14.45 11.62 -14.47
C LYS A 7 -14.30 10.50 -13.47
N ARG A 8 -13.55 9.46 -13.81
CA ARG A 8 -13.24 8.34 -12.92
C ARG A 8 -11.75 8.01 -13.00
N PHE A 9 -11.15 7.83 -11.83
CA PHE A 9 -9.76 7.48 -11.63
C PHE A 9 -9.69 6.22 -10.80
N GLU A 10 -8.67 5.37 -11.02
CA GLU A 10 -8.54 4.09 -10.32
C GLU A 10 -7.07 3.83 -9.97
N SER A 11 -6.83 3.36 -8.76
CA SER A 11 -5.52 2.94 -8.28
C SER A 11 -5.61 1.61 -7.53
N ARG A 12 -4.53 0.83 -7.57
CA ARG A 12 -4.47 -0.49 -6.97
C ARG A 12 -4.08 -0.43 -5.50
N ALA A 13 -4.56 -1.39 -4.74
CA ALA A 13 -3.97 -1.75 -3.46
C ALA A 13 -2.61 -2.43 -3.68
N LYS A 14 -1.79 -2.54 -2.65
CA LYS A 14 -0.41 -3.00 -2.75
C LYS A 14 0.03 -3.85 -1.56
N LEU A 15 1.02 -4.72 -1.81
CA LEU A 15 1.83 -5.37 -0.78
C LEU A 15 3.31 -5.25 -1.13
N MET A 16 4.15 -5.02 -0.11
CA MET A 16 5.61 -5.10 -0.24
C MET A 16 6.06 -6.50 0.18
N VAL A 17 6.85 -7.16 -0.66
CA VAL A 17 7.35 -8.52 -0.43
C VAL A 17 8.73 -8.52 0.16
N SER A 18 9.58 -7.58 -0.27
CA SER A 18 10.96 -7.44 0.23
C SER A 18 11.41 -5.99 0.20
N GLY A 19 12.48 -5.67 0.93
CA GLY A 19 13.05 -4.34 0.98
C GLY A 19 12.43 -3.41 2.04
N GLU A 20 11.64 -3.97 2.99
CA GLU A 20 10.98 -3.22 4.05
C GLU A 20 11.98 -2.31 4.77
N TYR A 21 11.59 -1.09 5.06
CA TYR A 21 12.39 -0.04 5.72
C TYR A 21 13.65 0.40 4.95
N LEU A 22 14.46 -0.53 4.40
CA LEU A 22 15.71 -0.20 3.74
C LEU A 22 15.51 0.48 2.39
N VAL A 23 14.35 0.31 1.77
CA VAL A 23 13.93 1.07 0.60
C VAL A 23 13.97 2.60 0.84
N LEU A 24 13.77 3.06 2.09
CA LEU A 24 13.92 4.47 2.48
C LEU A 24 15.35 4.99 2.33
N LYS A 25 16.33 4.10 2.34
CA LYS A 25 17.75 4.38 2.18
C LYS A 25 18.31 4.01 0.79
N GLY A 26 17.41 3.53 -0.11
CA GLY A 26 17.76 3.21 -1.49
C GLY A 26 18.03 1.72 -1.77
N ALA A 27 17.73 0.81 -0.83
CA ALA A 27 17.72 -0.61 -1.15
C ALA A 27 16.60 -0.95 -2.14
N MET A 28 16.81 -1.99 -2.94
CA MET A 28 15.81 -2.53 -3.85
C MET A 28 14.66 -3.16 -3.06
N ALA A 29 13.43 -2.94 -3.53
CA ALA A 29 12.22 -3.53 -2.98
C ALA A 29 11.39 -4.22 -4.06
N LEU A 30 10.75 -5.33 -3.71
CA LEU A 30 9.74 -5.99 -4.53
C LEU A 30 8.35 -5.68 -3.97
N ALA A 31 7.49 -5.10 -4.80
CA ALA A 31 6.11 -4.78 -4.43
C ALA A 31 5.12 -5.31 -5.47
N MET A 32 3.93 -5.68 -5.00
CA MET A 32 2.89 -6.27 -5.83
C MET A 32 1.62 -5.42 -5.79
N PRO A 33 1.10 -4.95 -6.93
CA PRO A 33 -0.25 -4.43 -7.02
C PRO A 33 -1.24 -5.57 -6.84
N LEU A 34 -2.35 -5.27 -6.20
CA LEU A 34 -3.39 -6.23 -5.90
C LEU A 34 -4.60 -6.05 -6.84
N LYS A 35 -5.45 -7.05 -6.91
CA LYS A 35 -6.76 -6.97 -7.59
C LYS A 35 -7.68 -5.98 -6.91
N TYR A 36 -7.54 -5.82 -5.60
CA TYR A 36 -8.16 -4.77 -4.82
C TYR A 36 -7.68 -3.38 -5.22
N GLY A 37 -8.49 -2.36 -4.98
CA GLY A 37 -8.13 -0.99 -5.29
C GLY A 37 -9.09 0.05 -4.72
N GLN A 38 -8.89 1.25 -5.19
CA GLN A 38 -9.72 2.40 -4.85
C GLN A 38 -10.04 3.19 -6.11
N SER A 39 -11.31 3.52 -6.30
CA SER A 39 -11.74 4.43 -7.36
C SER A 39 -12.12 5.79 -6.78
N LEU A 40 -11.96 6.83 -7.61
CA LEU A 40 -12.42 8.18 -7.34
C LEU A 40 -13.30 8.61 -8.51
N THR A 41 -14.56 8.91 -8.26
CA THR A 41 -15.48 9.46 -9.25
C THR A 41 -15.79 10.91 -8.89
N VAL A 42 -15.64 11.81 -9.85
CA VAL A 42 -15.87 13.25 -9.68
C VAL A 42 -16.93 13.68 -10.68
N GLU A 43 -17.99 14.31 -10.18
CA GLU A 43 -19.04 14.94 -10.98
C GLU A 43 -19.03 16.45 -10.75
N GLU A 44 -18.84 17.21 -11.82
CA GLU A 44 -18.84 18.68 -11.78
C GLU A 44 -20.25 19.21 -12.05
N LYS A 45 -20.70 20.14 -11.22
CA LYS A 45 -22.00 20.81 -11.33
C LYS A 45 -21.83 22.33 -11.25
N GLY A 46 -22.76 23.05 -11.84
CA GLY A 46 -22.89 24.49 -11.57
C GLY A 46 -23.44 24.69 -10.16
N GLY A 47 -22.85 25.61 -9.39
CA GLY A 47 -23.29 25.86 -8.03
C GLY A 47 -22.27 26.66 -7.22
N GLU A 48 -22.37 26.54 -5.91
CA GLU A 48 -21.42 27.14 -4.97
C GLU A 48 -20.06 26.42 -5.05
N SER A 49 -18.99 27.18 -4.72
CA SER A 49 -17.63 26.63 -4.72
C SER A 49 -17.43 25.67 -3.55
N MET A 50 -17.81 24.40 -3.70
CA MET A 50 -17.70 23.40 -2.65
C MET A 50 -17.46 21.98 -3.18
N ILE A 51 -16.94 21.12 -2.30
CA ILE A 51 -16.81 19.69 -2.53
C ILE A 51 -17.73 18.95 -1.56
N ARG A 52 -18.60 18.08 -2.08
CA ARG A 52 -19.36 17.10 -1.30
C ARG A 52 -18.66 15.75 -1.48
N TRP A 53 -17.91 15.35 -0.48
CA TRP A 53 -17.14 14.13 -0.51
C TRP A 53 -17.83 12.99 0.21
N LYS A 54 -17.88 11.82 -0.43
CA LYS A 54 -18.36 10.56 0.15
C LYS A 54 -17.31 9.49 -0.06
N SER A 55 -17.12 8.63 0.94
CA SER A 55 -16.27 7.44 0.81
C SER A 55 -17.04 6.19 1.21
N ALA A 56 -16.94 5.13 0.39
CA ALA A 56 -17.53 3.84 0.64
C ALA A 56 -16.48 2.73 0.71
N ILE A 57 -16.78 1.70 1.50
CA ILE A 57 -16.02 0.46 1.58
C ILE A 57 -16.99 -0.68 1.28
N ASN A 58 -16.72 -1.48 0.23
CA ASN A 58 -17.65 -2.54 -0.21
C ASN A 58 -19.10 -2.03 -0.29
N ASP A 59 -19.29 -0.88 -0.97
CA ASP A 59 -20.57 -0.17 -1.16
C ASP A 59 -21.20 0.40 0.12
N ASN A 60 -20.60 0.23 1.29
CA ASN A 60 -21.08 0.82 2.54
C ASN A 60 -20.46 2.20 2.77
N LEU A 61 -21.29 3.23 2.85
CA LEU A 61 -20.85 4.60 3.15
C LEU A 61 -20.29 4.66 4.57
N TRP A 62 -19.02 5.11 4.72
CA TRP A 62 -18.36 5.20 6.02
C TRP A 62 -17.84 6.60 6.35
N PHE A 63 -17.54 7.42 5.33
CA PHE A 63 -17.02 8.77 5.55
C PHE A 63 -17.72 9.76 4.63
N THR A 64 -18.08 10.93 5.20
CA THR A 64 -18.67 12.06 4.49
C THR A 64 -18.10 13.37 4.98
N THR A 65 -17.90 14.33 4.07
CA THR A 65 -17.52 15.69 4.42
C THR A 65 -17.97 16.67 3.35
N THR A 66 -18.30 17.90 3.76
CA THR A 66 -18.53 19.04 2.87
C THR A 66 -17.45 20.07 3.12
N ILE A 67 -16.75 20.47 2.06
CA ILE A 67 -15.58 21.37 2.10
C ILE A 67 -15.89 22.59 1.22
N LEU A 68 -15.75 23.78 1.80
CA LEU A 68 -15.88 25.05 1.09
C LEU A 68 -14.55 25.41 0.42
N LEU A 69 -14.63 25.86 -0.83
CA LEU A 69 -13.49 26.35 -1.61
C LEU A 69 -13.47 27.90 -1.62
N PRO A 70 -12.30 28.53 -1.79
CA PRO A 70 -10.99 27.90 -2.05
C PRO A 70 -10.22 27.51 -0.79
N ASP A 71 -10.71 27.83 0.42
CA ASP A 71 -9.95 27.77 1.69
C ASP A 71 -9.89 26.35 2.27
N PHE A 72 -10.50 25.36 1.62
CA PHE A 72 -10.65 23.99 2.12
C PHE A 72 -11.24 23.90 3.52
N ARG A 73 -12.14 24.82 3.87
CA ARG A 73 -12.80 24.87 5.16
C ARG A 73 -13.89 23.81 5.26
N VAL A 74 -13.76 22.91 6.22
CA VAL A 74 -14.77 21.88 6.49
C VAL A 74 -16.02 22.55 7.07
N LEU A 75 -17.17 22.32 6.41
CA LEU A 75 -18.50 22.78 6.86
C LEU A 75 -19.19 21.71 7.68
N GLU A 76 -19.10 20.46 7.23
CA GLU A 76 -19.75 19.31 7.84
C GLU A 76 -18.88 18.07 7.64
N THR A 77 -18.80 17.19 8.64
CA THR A 77 -18.10 15.91 8.56
C THR A 77 -18.53 14.94 9.67
N ASN A 78 -18.49 13.64 9.37
CA ASN A 78 -18.61 12.60 10.37
C ASN A 78 -17.25 12.14 10.96
N SER A 79 -16.11 12.66 10.44
CA SER A 79 -14.76 12.33 10.95
C SER A 79 -13.79 13.49 10.72
N PRO A 80 -13.52 14.32 11.75
CA PRO A 80 -12.63 15.49 11.64
C PRO A 80 -11.20 15.15 11.19
N ASP A 81 -10.60 14.08 11.72
CA ASP A 81 -9.22 13.68 11.40
C ASP A 81 -9.05 13.27 9.94
N ILE A 82 -10.04 12.52 9.42
CA ILE A 82 -10.04 12.09 8.01
C ILE A 82 -10.24 13.30 7.10
N SER A 83 -11.16 14.22 7.47
CA SER A 83 -11.37 15.46 6.73
C SER A 83 -10.12 16.33 6.70
N ALA A 84 -9.41 16.46 7.81
CA ALA A 84 -8.16 17.23 7.87
C ALA A 84 -7.10 16.64 6.92
N THR A 85 -6.94 15.33 6.92
CA THR A 85 -6.03 14.63 5.99
C THR A 85 -6.44 14.84 4.53
N LEU A 86 -7.73 14.72 4.23
CA LEU A 86 -8.27 14.96 2.88
C LEU A 86 -8.03 16.40 2.43
N CYS A 87 -8.31 17.38 3.28
CA CYS A 87 -8.05 18.80 3.00
C CYS A 87 -6.56 19.06 2.72
N SER A 88 -5.66 18.40 3.47
CA SER A 88 -4.22 18.48 3.21
C SER A 88 -3.85 17.95 1.84
N ILE A 89 -4.41 16.80 1.42
CA ILE A 89 -4.17 16.21 0.09
C ILE A 89 -4.68 17.15 -1.02
N LEU A 90 -5.91 17.67 -0.90
CA LEU A 90 -6.51 18.57 -1.89
C LEU A 90 -5.75 19.91 -1.97
N SER A 91 -5.35 20.47 -0.84
CA SER A 91 -4.55 21.70 -0.79
C SER A 91 -3.15 21.48 -1.37
N GLY A 92 -2.52 20.34 -1.08
CA GLY A 92 -1.24 19.96 -1.69
C GLY A 92 -1.36 19.86 -3.21
N ALA A 93 -2.39 19.18 -3.71
CA ALA A 93 -2.67 19.08 -5.14
C ALA A 93 -2.89 20.46 -5.80
N LYS A 94 -3.62 21.37 -5.12
CA LYS A 94 -3.79 22.75 -5.60
C LYS A 94 -2.47 23.54 -5.57
N THR A 95 -1.58 23.28 -4.64
CA THR A 95 -0.25 23.90 -4.61
C THR A 95 0.60 23.48 -5.81
N LEU A 96 0.54 22.19 -6.18
CA LEU A 96 1.27 21.65 -7.33
C LEU A 96 0.62 22.07 -8.68
N HIS A 97 -0.70 22.21 -8.71
CA HIS A 97 -1.45 22.63 -9.88
C HIS A 97 -2.43 23.77 -9.50
N PRO A 98 -2.01 25.04 -9.59
CA PRO A 98 -2.81 26.19 -9.11
C PRO A 98 -4.21 26.32 -9.73
N ASN A 99 -4.42 25.83 -10.96
CA ASN A 99 -5.72 25.85 -11.62
C ASN A 99 -6.69 24.75 -11.13
N PHE A 100 -6.21 23.79 -10.33
CA PHE A 100 -7.04 22.76 -9.73
C PHE A 100 -8.04 23.39 -8.75
N LEU A 101 -9.33 23.09 -8.89
CA LEU A 101 -10.44 23.63 -8.06
C LEU A 101 -10.51 25.16 -8.02
N ASP A 102 -10.04 25.84 -9.07
CA ASP A 102 -10.01 27.31 -9.13
C ASP A 102 -11.30 27.92 -9.70
N THR A 103 -12.06 27.13 -10.45
CA THR A 103 -13.34 27.57 -11.03
C THR A 103 -14.46 27.42 -10.01
N PRO A 104 -15.37 28.42 -9.84
CA PRO A 104 -16.53 28.29 -8.96
C PRO A 104 -17.47 27.18 -9.45
N LYS A 105 -17.40 26.02 -8.85
CA LYS A 105 -18.21 24.83 -9.15
C LYS A 105 -18.49 24.03 -7.88
N GLU A 106 -19.58 23.28 -7.91
CA GLU A 106 -19.85 22.22 -6.97
C GLU A 106 -19.29 20.90 -7.51
N TYR A 107 -18.57 20.19 -6.67
CA TYR A 107 -17.98 18.87 -6.98
C TYR A 107 -18.62 17.81 -6.09
N ASP A 108 -19.35 16.86 -6.70
CA ASP A 108 -19.76 15.64 -6.02
C ASP A 108 -18.69 14.58 -6.24
N VAL A 109 -18.04 14.16 -5.14
CA VAL A 109 -16.91 13.22 -5.18
C VAL A 109 -17.28 11.96 -4.44
N MET A 110 -17.09 10.80 -5.08
CA MET A 110 -17.27 9.48 -4.52
C MET A 110 -15.94 8.72 -4.60
N SER A 111 -15.38 8.39 -3.43
CA SER A 111 -14.25 7.46 -3.31
C SER A 111 -14.78 6.10 -2.87
N ALA A 112 -14.44 5.03 -3.55
CA ALA A 112 -14.87 3.68 -3.22
C ALA A 112 -13.67 2.72 -3.17
N MET A 113 -13.55 1.97 -2.05
CA MET A 113 -12.56 0.92 -1.84
C MET A 113 -13.25 -0.44 -1.75
N ASP A 114 -12.59 -1.47 -2.25
CA ASP A 114 -13.02 -2.88 -2.15
C ASP A 114 -12.19 -3.69 -1.16
N PHE A 115 -11.46 -3.02 -0.26
CA PHE A 115 -10.69 -3.60 0.85
C PHE A 115 -10.85 -2.77 2.12
N LEU A 116 -10.57 -3.37 3.27
CA LEU A 116 -10.70 -2.71 4.56
C LEU A 116 -9.46 -1.82 4.86
N PRO A 117 -9.65 -0.57 5.35
CA PRO A 117 -8.54 0.33 5.68
C PRO A 117 -7.55 -0.23 6.71
N GLU A 118 -8.02 -1.12 7.59
CA GLU A 118 -7.20 -1.80 8.59
C GLU A 118 -6.27 -2.87 8.02
N TRP A 119 -6.46 -3.29 6.77
CA TRP A 119 -5.59 -4.28 6.14
C TRP A 119 -4.20 -3.75 5.74
N GLY A 120 -3.96 -2.44 5.82
CA GLY A 120 -2.64 -1.88 5.49
C GLY A 120 -2.25 -1.95 4.01
N LEU A 121 -3.24 -2.16 3.13
CA LEU A 121 -3.03 -2.36 1.69
C LEU A 121 -2.86 -1.07 0.88
N GLY A 122 -2.66 0.08 1.54
CA GLY A 122 -2.30 1.33 0.87
C GLY A 122 -3.48 2.22 0.50
N SER A 123 -4.50 2.34 1.35
CA SER A 123 -5.65 3.23 1.13
C SER A 123 -5.26 4.70 0.94
N SER A 124 -4.25 5.19 1.64
CA SER A 124 -3.77 6.57 1.50
C SER A 124 -3.07 6.80 0.16
N SER A 125 -2.17 5.89 -0.24
CA SER A 125 -1.42 6.01 -1.50
C SER A 125 -2.32 5.87 -2.73
N SER A 126 -3.32 4.99 -2.69
CA SER A 126 -4.30 4.89 -3.78
C SER A 126 -5.18 6.15 -3.86
N LEU A 127 -5.55 6.76 -2.72
CA LEU A 127 -6.26 8.03 -2.72
C LEU A 127 -5.41 9.17 -3.30
N ILE A 128 -4.15 9.29 -2.87
CA ILE A 128 -3.22 10.31 -3.39
C ILE A 128 -3.03 10.14 -4.90
N SER A 129 -2.81 8.92 -5.39
CA SER A 129 -2.70 8.64 -6.83
C SER A 129 -3.92 9.11 -7.60
N ASN A 130 -5.12 8.80 -7.11
CA ASN A 130 -6.37 9.21 -7.76
C ASN A 130 -6.58 10.73 -7.72
N VAL A 131 -6.24 11.40 -6.62
CA VAL A 131 -6.34 12.86 -6.51
C VAL A 131 -5.29 13.54 -7.39
N ALA A 132 -4.08 12.99 -7.48
CA ALA A 132 -3.05 13.51 -8.37
C ALA A 132 -3.47 13.43 -9.86
N ASP A 133 -4.08 12.32 -10.27
CA ASP A 133 -4.65 12.19 -11.62
C ASP A 133 -5.81 13.16 -11.85
N TRP A 134 -6.66 13.39 -10.85
CA TRP A 134 -7.72 14.38 -10.93
C TRP A 134 -7.20 15.82 -11.05
N ALA A 135 -6.14 16.12 -10.29
CA ALA A 135 -5.52 17.44 -10.26
C ALA A 135 -4.51 17.67 -11.39
N ASP A 136 -4.17 16.63 -12.17
CA ASP A 136 -3.09 16.67 -13.17
C ASP A 136 -1.76 17.13 -12.57
N CYS A 137 -1.32 16.50 -11.48
CA CYS A 137 -0.04 16.78 -10.81
C CYS A 137 0.77 15.52 -10.52
N ASP A 138 2.04 15.66 -10.14
CA ASP A 138 2.92 14.54 -9.83
C ASP A 138 2.49 13.86 -8.51
N PRO A 139 2.13 12.56 -8.52
CA PRO A 139 1.69 11.85 -7.33
C PRO A 139 2.80 11.61 -6.30
N PHE A 140 4.08 11.55 -6.71
CA PHE A 140 5.21 11.42 -5.79
C PHE A 140 5.48 12.73 -5.06
N GLU A 141 5.41 13.86 -5.76
CA GLU A 141 5.51 15.18 -5.15
C GLU A 141 4.35 15.40 -4.17
N LEU A 142 3.11 15.10 -4.59
CA LEU A 142 1.94 15.21 -3.72
C LEU A 142 2.09 14.33 -2.48
N ASN A 143 2.52 13.07 -2.64
CA ASN A 143 2.73 12.17 -1.51
C ASN A 143 3.80 12.70 -0.54
N SER A 144 4.91 13.25 -1.05
CA SER A 144 6.00 13.76 -0.22
C SER A 144 5.62 15.00 0.61
N MET A 145 4.63 15.78 0.15
CA MET A 145 4.10 16.92 0.89
C MET A 145 3.22 16.49 2.08
N ILE A 146 2.59 15.33 2.01
CA ILE A 146 1.58 14.88 2.97
C ILE A 146 2.13 13.82 3.92
N PHE A 147 2.90 12.87 3.39
CA PHE A 147 3.42 11.73 4.13
C PHE A 147 4.92 11.58 3.93
N SER A 148 5.61 11.13 4.98
CA SER A 148 6.98 10.63 4.86
C SER A 148 6.96 9.18 4.35
N GLY A 149 7.89 8.83 3.46
CA GLY A 149 7.99 7.47 2.93
C GLY A 149 8.86 7.42 1.67
N SER A 150 9.07 6.23 1.14
CA SER A 150 9.87 6.04 -0.07
C SER A 150 9.10 6.32 -1.36
N GLY A 151 7.77 6.31 -1.34
CA GLY A 151 6.92 6.43 -2.52
C GLY A 151 6.69 5.11 -3.29
N TYR A 152 7.21 3.96 -2.80
CA TYR A 152 7.00 2.67 -3.47
C TYR A 152 5.52 2.33 -3.62
N ASP A 153 4.73 2.70 -2.65
CA ASP A 153 3.29 2.47 -2.62
C ASP A 153 2.55 3.28 -3.69
N ILE A 154 3.01 4.49 -3.99
CA ILE A 154 2.52 5.28 -5.14
C ILE A 154 2.87 4.57 -6.46
N ALA A 155 4.14 4.18 -6.65
CA ALA A 155 4.57 3.46 -7.85
C ALA A 155 3.75 2.17 -8.05
N CYS A 156 3.56 1.40 -6.96
CA CYS A 156 2.83 0.14 -6.99
C CYS A 156 1.34 0.34 -7.26
N ALA A 157 0.70 1.34 -6.63
CA ALA A 157 -0.73 1.65 -6.84
C ALA A 157 -1.07 2.03 -8.29
N ARG A 158 -0.08 2.49 -9.06
CA ARG A 158 -0.20 2.88 -10.48
C ARG A 158 0.25 1.78 -11.45
N SER A 159 0.71 0.65 -10.94
CA SER A 159 1.24 -0.45 -11.74
C SER A 159 0.20 -1.53 -11.99
N SER A 160 0.33 -2.22 -13.15
CA SER A 160 -0.53 -3.36 -13.54
C SER A 160 0.14 -4.73 -13.31
N SER A 161 1.36 -4.74 -12.77
CA SER A 161 2.16 -5.95 -12.50
C SER A 161 3.11 -5.70 -11.34
N PRO A 162 3.68 -6.75 -10.71
CA PRO A 162 4.73 -6.60 -9.72
C PRO A 162 5.86 -5.69 -10.20
N ILE A 163 6.43 -4.91 -9.29
CA ILE A 163 7.50 -3.96 -9.58
C ILE A 163 8.71 -4.19 -8.68
N ILE A 164 9.88 -3.93 -9.24
CA ILE A 164 11.08 -3.59 -8.48
C ILE A 164 11.10 -2.08 -8.33
N TYR A 165 11.29 -1.64 -7.11
CA TYR A 165 11.35 -0.22 -6.75
C TYR A 165 12.63 0.11 -5.98
N GLU A 166 13.19 1.27 -6.19
CA GLU A 166 14.29 1.84 -5.41
C GLU A 166 14.30 3.37 -5.49
N ILE A 167 15.01 4.02 -4.58
CA ILE A 167 15.32 5.45 -4.67
C ILE A 167 16.71 5.60 -5.27
N ARG A 168 16.81 6.15 -6.48
CA ARG A 168 18.06 6.42 -7.19
C ARG A 168 18.36 7.91 -7.20
N ASN A 169 19.48 8.32 -6.64
CA ASN A 169 19.86 9.74 -6.57
C ASN A 169 18.75 10.63 -5.96
N GLY A 170 18.05 10.12 -4.95
CA GLY A 170 16.96 10.84 -4.29
C GLY A 170 15.64 10.86 -5.06
N GLN A 171 15.54 10.16 -6.22
CA GLN A 171 14.34 10.11 -7.04
C GLN A 171 13.74 8.69 -7.07
N PRO A 172 12.40 8.56 -7.08
CA PRO A 172 11.72 7.30 -7.31
C PRO A 172 12.11 6.67 -8.64
N TRP A 173 12.49 5.41 -8.61
CA TRP A 173 12.72 4.62 -9.81
C TRP A 173 12.08 3.25 -9.66
N HIS A 174 11.42 2.76 -10.72
CA HIS A 174 10.84 1.43 -10.73
C HIS A 174 10.84 0.82 -12.14
N ARG A 175 10.78 -0.49 -12.17
CA ARG A 175 10.55 -1.29 -13.38
C ARG A 175 9.59 -2.42 -13.11
N LYS A 176 9.01 -2.99 -14.15
CA LYS A 176 8.28 -4.26 -14.04
C LYS A 176 9.21 -5.34 -13.47
N ALA A 177 8.73 -6.09 -12.50
CA ALA A 177 9.43 -7.26 -11.96
C ALA A 177 9.13 -8.50 -12.80
N ASN A 178 10.11 -9.42 -12.84
CA ASN A 178 9.96 -10.75 -13.46
C ASN A 178 9.36 -11.78 -12.48
N PHE A 179 8.67 -11.33 -11.45
CA PHE A 179 8.13 -12.18 -10.41
C PHE A 179 6.83 -12.85 -10.85
N GLN A 180 6.96 -14.07 -11.39
CA GLN A 180 5.86 -14.94 -11.81
C GLN A 180 6.13 -16.34 -11.27
N PRO A 181 5.91 -16.58 -9.95
CA PRO A 181 6.27 -17.84 -9.33
C PRO A 181 5.46 -19.01 -9.88
N SER A 182 6.14 -20.06 -10.38
CA SER A 182 5.50 -21.32 -10.81
C SER A 182 4.83 -22.07 -9.66
N PHE A 183 5.15 -21.66 -8.42
CA PHE A 183 4.64 -22.17 -7.15
C PHE A 183 3.59 -21.23 -6.51
N ASP A 184 2.90 -20.41 -7.29
CA ASP A 184 1.88 -19.46 -6.83
C ASP A 184 0.75 -20.10 -6.01
N LYS A 185 0.42 -21.37 -6.31
CA LYS A 185 -0.58 -22.18 -5.57
C LYS A 185 -0.17 -22.54 -4.15
N GLN A 186 1.11 -22.39 -3.83
CA GLN A 186 1.74 -22.68 -2.54
C GLN A 186 1.99 -21.41 -1.72
N LEU A 187 1.52 -20.26 -2.25
CA LEU A 187 1.66 -18.94 -1.59
C LEU A 187 0.31 -18.44 -1.10
N TYR A 188 0.31 -17.97 0.15
CA TYR A 188 -0.88 -17.40 0.79
C TYR A 188 -0.52 -16.11 1.53
N PHE A 189 -1.53 -15.27 1.75
CA PHE A 189 -1.44 -14.07 2.56
C PHE A 189 -2.39 -14.20 3.73
N VAL A 190 -1.89 -14.04 4.94
CA VAL A 190 -2.67 -14.16 6.16
C VAL A 190 -2.64 -12.83 6.90
N TYR A 191 -3.83 -12.27 7.18
CA TYR A 191 -3.96 -11.05 7.96
C TYR A 191 -3.83 -11.35 9.44
N LEU A 192 -2.94 -10.64 10.12
CA LEU A 192 -2.59 -10.88 11.53
C LEU A 192 -3.58 -10.26 12.54
N ASN A 193 -4.70 -9.69 12.07
CA ASN A 193 -5.70 -8.98 12.87
C ASN A 193 -5.12 -7.82 13.71
N ARG A 194 -4.00 -7.23 13.26
CA ARG A 194 -3.28 -6.14 13.95
C ARG A 194 -2.89 -5.10 12.91
N LYS A 195 -3.61 -3.99 12.88
CA LYS A 195 -3.23 -2.86 12.04
C LYS A 195 -1.94 -2.22 12.54
N GLN A 196 -0.97 -2.04 11.65
CA GLN A 196 0.22 -1.24 11.91
C GLN A 196 0.08 0.16 11.31
N ASN A 197 0.58 1.16 12.03
CA ASN A 197 0.72 2.50 11.48
C ASN A 197 2.11 2.63 10.85
N SER A 198 2.20 2.51 9.54
CA SER A 198 3.47 2.57 8.80
C SER A 198 4.25 3.85 9.09
N GLN A 199 3.57 5.02 9.19
CA GLN A 199 4.22 6.29 9.52
C GLN A 199 4.85 6.29 10.91
N LYS A 200 4.13 5.78 11.93
CA LYS A 200 4.68 5.66 13.29
C LYS A 200 5.85 4.69 13.35
N ASN A 201 5.75 3.56 12.63
CA ASN A 201 6.82 2.57 12.58
C ASN A 201 8.08 3.11 11.89
N ILE A 202 7.92 3.84 10.78
CA ILE A 202 9.04 4.50 10.08
C ILE A 202 9.66 5.56 10.99
N ASN A 203 8.88 6.43 11.62
CA ASN A 203 9.38 7.52 12.47
C ASN A 203 10.04 7.02 13.76
N GLY A 204 9.67 5.83 14.24
CA GLY A 204 10.26 5.21 15.44
C GLY A 204 11.49 4.35 15.16
N LEU A 205 11.88 4.18 13.88
CA LEU A 205 12.97 3.29 13.51
C LEU A 205 14.29 4.07 13.37
N ASP A 206 15.32 3.64 14.09
CA ASP A 206 16.67 4.15 13.93
C ASP A 206 17.42 3.37 12.82
N LEU A 207 17.50 3.99 11.65
CA LEU A 207 18.28 3.47 10.51
C LEU A 207 19.68 4.09 10.41
N SER A 208 20.17 4.77 11.45
CA SER A 208 21.50 5.43 11.42
C SER A 208 22.64 4.44 11.29
N MET A 209 22.45 3.22 11.78
CA MET A 209 23.45 2.13 11.75
C MET A 209 23.43 1.33 10.46
N VAL A 210 22.45 1.55 9.57
CA VAL A 210 22.37 0.84 8.28
C VAL A 210 23.49 1.29 7.37
N THR A 211 24.29 0.34 6.92
CA THR A 211 25.47 0.56 6.07
C THR A 211 25.15 0.34 4.58
N ALA A 212 26.06 0.74 3.69
CA ALA A 212 25.94 0.42 2.27
C ALA A 212 25.92 -1.10 1.99
N ASN A 213 26.63 -1.88 2.81
CA ASN A 213 26.61 -3.35 2.68
C ASN A 213 25.23 -3.94 3.02
N ASP A 214 24.52 -3.37 4.00
CA ASP A 214 23.17 -3.81 4.33
C ASP A 214 22.18 -3.52 3.20
N LEU A 215 22.30 -2.34 2.57
CA LEU A 215 21.47 -1.97 1.41
C LEU A 215 21.75 -2.88 0.22
N GLN A 216 23.03 -3.20 -0.02
CA GLN A 216 23.42 -4.14 -1.07
C GLN A 216 22.90 -5.54 -0.78
N ALA A 217 23.07 -6.08 0.43
CA ALA A 217 22.61 -7.41 0.83
C ALA A 217 21.09 -7.57 0.63
N ILE A 218 20.29 -6.59 1.07
CA ILE A 218 18.83 -6.63 0.86
C ILE A 218 18.46 -6.50 -0.61
N SER A 219 19.19 -5.71 -1.39
CA SER A 219 18.97 -5.58 -2.83
C SER A 219 19.29 -6.89 -3.58
N GLU A 220 20.34 -7.60 -3.18
CA GLU A 220 20.69 -8.91 -3.73
C GLU A 220 19.66 -9.97 -3.34
N LEU A 221 19.20 -9.99 -2.08
CA LEU A 221 18.11 -10.87 -1.64
C LEU A 221 16.81 -10.59 -2.39
N THR A 222 16.46 -9.31 -2.58
CA THR A 222 15.27 -8.91 -3.37
C THR A 222 15.38 -9.41 -4.81
N SER A 223 16.55 -9.26 -5.44
CA SER A 223 16.80 -9.77 -6.79
C SER A 223 16.72 -11.30 -6.84
N ALA A 224 17.24 -12.00 -5.84
CA ALA A 224 17.15 -13.47 -5.75
C ALA A 224 15.69 -13.93 -5.55
N ILE A 225 14.91 -13.27 -4.70
CA ILE A 225 13.49 -13.52 -4.49
C ILE A 225 12.70 -13.32 -5.80
N GLU A 226 12.96 -12.22 -6.53
CA GLU A 226 12.34 -11.94 -7.83
C GLU A 226 12.55 -13.10 -8.82
N ASN A 227 13.71 -13.76 -8.79
CA ASN A 227 14.13 -14.76 -9.75
C ASN A 227 14.03 -16.22 -9.24
N ALA A 228 13.44 -16.46 -8.07
CA ALA A 228 13.29 -17.80 -7.50
C ALA A 228 12.43 -18.69 -8.39
N GLN A 229 12.97 -19.86 -8.78
CA GLN A 229 12.34 -20.78 -9.74
C GLN A 229 11.53 -21.89 -9.10
N ASN A 230 11.68 -22.12 -7.79
CA ASN A 230 10.98 -23.17 -7.05
C ASN A 230 10.71 -22.73 -5.61
N LEU A 231 9.77 -23.43 -4.97
CA LEU A 231 9.31 -23.13 -3.63
C LEU A 231 10.43 -23.19 -2.58
N GLU A 232 11.27 -24.21 -2.61
CA GLU A 232 12.33 -24.44 -1.62
C GLU A 232 13.33 -23.27 -1.60
N THR A 233 13.80 -22.85 -2.78
CA THR A 233 14.69 -21.68 -2.90
C THR A 233 13.97 -20.41 -2.43
N PHE A 234 12.71 -20.24 -2.78
CA PHE A 234 11.93 -19.08 -2.37
C PHE A 234 11.74 -19.03 -0.85
N GLN A 235 11.43 -20.16 -0.21
CA GLN A 235 11.28 -20.30 1.23
C GLN A 235 12.58 -19.91 1.96
N TRP A 236 13.70 -20.46 1.52
CA TRP A 236 15.01 -20.13 2.10
C TRP A 236 15.33 -18.63 1.98
N LEU A 237 15.08 -18.02 0.81
CA LEU A 237 15.30 -16.59 0.60
C LEU A 237 14.36 -15.72 1.46
N MET A 238 13.10 -16.14 1.63
CA MET A 238 12.16 -15.47 2.54
C MET A 238 12.66 -15.46 3.98
N GLU A 239 13.10 -16.62 4.48
CA GLU A 239 13.60 -16.77 5.84
C GLU A 239 14.86 -15.92 6.05
N LEU A 240 15.81 -15.98 5.13
CA LEU A 240 17.03 -15.17 5.18
C LEU A 240 16.72 -13.67 5.16
N HIS A 241 15.79 -13.22 4.34
CA HIS A 241 15.37 -11.84 4.28
C HIS A 241 14.66 -11.41 5.59
N GLU A 242 13.79 -12.25 6.13
CA GLU A 242 13.06 -12.00 7.38
C GLU A 242 14.04 -11.86 8.56
N GLU A 243 15.00 -12.76 8.67
CA GLU A 243 16.05 -12.71 9.69
C GLU A 243 16.90 -11.43 9.58
N TYR A 244 17.30 -11.08 8.34
CA TYR A 244 18.12 -9.89 8.10
C TYR A 244 17.38 -8.61 8.49
N ILE A 245 16.13 -8.44 8.05
CA ILE A 245 15.31 -7.29 8.44
C ILE A 245 15.08 -7.31 9.96
N GLY A 246 14.78 -8.48 10.55
CA GLY A 246 14.60 -8.64 12.00
C GLY A 246 15.80 -8.14 12.79
N TRP A 247 17.01 -8.47 12.34
CA TRP A 247 18.24 -7.99 12.95
C TRP A 247 18.35 -6.45 12.86
N ILE A 248 18.04 -5.85 11.70
CA ILE A 248 18.10 -4.40 11.52
C ILE A 248 17.07 -3.67 12.40
N VAL A 249 15.83 -4.14 12.40
CA VAL A 249 14.74 -3.49 13.17
C VAL A 249 14.69 -3.94 14.63
N ARG A 250 15.57 -4.85 15.05
CA ARG A 250 15.66 -5.44 16.39
C ARG A 250 14.35 -6.09 16.84
N LYS A 251 13.76 -6.86 15.94
CA LYS A 251 12.54 -7.64 16.18
C LYS A 251 12.76 -9.08 15.76
N GLU A 252 12.13 -9.99 16.47
CA GLU A 252 12.16 -11.40 16.08
C GLU A 252 11.25 -11.68 14.88
N PRO A 253 11.62 -12.64 14.00
CA PRO A 253 10.79 -13.12 12.90
C PRO A 253 9.40 -13.57 13.36
N VAL A 254 8.38 -13.31 12.53
CA VAL A 254 6.98 -13.62 12.86
C VAL A 254 6.76 -15.12 13.13
N LYS A 255 7.51 -15.99 12.44
CA LYS A 255 7.44 -17.45 12.63
C LYS A 255 7.90 -17.83 14.05
N SER A 256 9.07 -17.36 14.48
CA SER A 256 9.62 -17.64 15.82
C SER A 256 8.74 -17.11 16.95
N LEU A 257 8.08 -15.96 16.74
CA LEU A 257 7.23 -15.34 17.75
C LEU A 257 5.89 -16.05 17.97
N TYR A 258 5.26 -16.58 16.89
CA TYR A 258 3.85 -16.99 16.98
C TYR A 258 3.53 -18.33 16.31
N PHE A 259 4.44 -18.86 15.46
CA PHE A 259 4.14 -19.94 14.54
C PHE A 259 5.33 -20.90 14.35
N ASP A 260 6.08 -21.18 15.42
CA ASP A 260 7.29 -21.98 15.39
C ASP A 260 7.05 -23.44 14.93
N ASP A 261 5.82 -23.94 15.17
CA ASP A 261 5.34 -25.25 14.79
C ASP A 261 4.73 -25.32 13.36
N PHE A 262 4.72 -24.19 12.61
CA PHE A 262 4.16 -24.19 11.25
C PHE A 262 5.08 -24.87 10.23
N GLU A 263 4.50 -25.77 9.43
CA GLU A 263 5.22 -26.48 8.37
C GLU A 263 5.26 -25.65 7.07
N GLY A 264 6.29 -24.82 6.93
CA GLY A 264 6.52 -23.90 5.83
C GLY A 264 7.24 -22.65 6.29
N SER A 265 7.44 -21.69 5.38
CA SER A 265 8.10 -20.42 5.67
C SER A 265 7.08 -19.29 5.81
N LEU A 266 7.32 -18.40 6.74
CA LEU A 266 6.50 -17.23 7.02
C LEU A 266 7.34 -15.97 6.96
N LYS A 267 6.79 -14.92 6.37
CA LYS A 267 7.45 -13.62 6.27
C LYS A 267 6.49 -12.49 6.59
N SER A 268 6.89 -11.59 7.46
CA SER A 268 6.20 -10.32 7.70
C SER A 268 6.20 -9.47 6.42
N LEU A 269 5.09 -8.79 6.13
CA LEU A 269 4.96 -7.89 5.00
C LEU A 269 4.73 -6.45 5.49
N GLY A 270 5.40 -5.49 4.84
CA GLY A 270 5.25 -4.08 5.17
C GLY A 270 5.73 -3.73 6.57
N ALA A 271 4.85 -3.16 7.40
CA ALA A 271 5.21 -2.75 8.77
C ALA A 271 5.18 -3.95 9.73
N TRP A 272 6.32 -4.35 10.23
CA TRP A 272 6.49 -5.53 11.09
C TRP A 272 5.63 -5.50 12.35
N GLY A 273 5.04 -6.64 12.64
CA GLY A 273 4.22 -6.87 13.85
C GLY A 273 2.72 -6.76 13.63
N GLY A 274 2.28 -6.58 12.40
CA GLY A 274 0.85 -6.54 12.03
C GLY A 274 0.65 -6.61 10.52
N ASP A 275 -0.51 -6.18 10.08
CA ASP A 275 -0.96 -6.26 8.70
C ASP A 275 -0.94 -7.72 8.18
N PHE A 276 -0.32 -7.99 7.05
CA PHE A 276 -0.24 -9.32 6.45
C PHE A 276 1.12 -9.99 6.67
N MET A 277 1.10 -11.32 6.65
CA MET A 277 2.28 -12.14 6.42
C MET A 277 2.13 -12.97 5.15
N LEU A 278 3.23 -13.22 4.46
CA LEU A 278 3.33 -14.14 3.35
C LEU A 278 3.64 -15.54 3.91
N VAL A 279 2.88 -16.52 3.44
CA VAL A 279 3.02 -17.94 3.77
C VAL A 279 3.46 -18.67 2.51
N ALA A 280 4.51 -19.46 2.62
CA ALA A 280 4.97 -20.34 1.57
C ALA A 280 5.06 -21.78 2.13
N SER A 281 4.25 -22.71 1.60
CA SER A 281 4.19 -24.08 2.11
C SER A 281 3.74 -25.07 1.02
N ASP A 282 4.32 -26.26 1.00
CA ASP A 282 3.92 -27.37 0.16
C ASP A 282 2.77 -28.19 0.75
N ARG A 283 2.34 -27.84 1.98
CA ARG A 283 1.22 -28.50 2.63
C ARG A 283 -0.10 -28.19 1.92
N PRO A 284 -1.08 -29.10 1.97
CA PRO A 284 -2.40 -28.87 1.40
C PRO A 284 -3.07 -27.60 1.95
N GLU A 285 -3.88 -26.92 1.14
CA GLU A 285 -4.63 -25.72 1.53
C GLU A 285 -5.43 -25.91 2.83
N GLU A 286 -6.03 -27.11 3.01
CA GLU A 286 -6.79 -27.45 4.22
C GLU A 286 -5.94 -27.37 5.49
N TYR A 287 -4.69 -27.86 5.44
CA TYR A 287 -3.74 -27.73 6.56
C TYR A 287 -3.49 -26.26 6.87
N ILE A 288 -3.19 -25.45 5.85
CA ILE A 288 -2.85 -24.03 6.03
C ILE A 288 -4.04 -23.29 6.65
N ARG A 289 -5.25 -23.47 6.10
CA ARG A 289 -6.45 -22.80 6.63
C ARG A 289 -6.77 -23.25 8.06
N ASN A 290 -6.75 -24.54 8.34
CA ASN A 290 -7.03 -25.08 9.67
C ASN A 290 -6.00 -24.61 10.70
N TYR A 291 -4.71 -24.58 10.34
CA TYR A 291 -3.64 -24.09 11.22
C TYR A 291 -3.90 -22.65 11.66
N PHE A 292 -4.15 -21.74 10.73
CA PHE A 292 -4.37 -20.33 11.06
C PHE A 292 -5.76 -20.06 11.66
N TYR A 293 -6.80 -20.79 11.27
CA TYR A 293 -8.13 -20.70 11.90
C TYR A 293 -8.07 -21.06 13.38
N ASN A 294 -7.32 -22.09 13.76
CA ASN A 294 -7.11 -22.47 15.15
C ASN A 294 -6.37 -21.40 15.97
N LYS A 295 -5.68 -20.50 15.29
CA LYS A 295 -5.02 -19.32 15.90
C LYS A 295 -5.87 -18.03 15.77
N ASN A 296 -7.16 -18.15 15.42
CA ASN A 296 -8.11 -17.05 15.21
C ASN A 296 -7.75 -16.09 14.04
N LEU A 297 -6.96 -16.55 13.08
CA LEU A 297 -6.63 -15.80 11.87
C LEU A 297 -7.49 -16.32 10.71
N GLN A 298 -8.60 -15.63 10.42
CA GLN A 298 -9.61 -16.10 9.46
C GLN A 298 -9.48 -15.49 8.08
N THR A 299 -8.78 -14.34 7.94
CA THR A 299 -8.58 -13.67 6.66
C THR A 299 -7.34 -14.24 6.00
N ILE A 300 -7.56 -15.17 5.07
CA ILE A 300 -6.51 -15.90 4.34
C ILE A 300 -6.84 -15.84 2.86
N PHE A 301 -5.92 -15.33 2.07
CA PHE A 301 -6.02 -15.26 0.62
C PHE A 301 -4.95 -16.13 -0.04
N LYS A 302 -5.28 -16.80 -1.13
CA LYS A 302 -4.28 -17.35 -2.04
C LYS A 302 -3.60 -16.23 -2.83
N TYR A 303 -2.41 -16.48 -3.30
CA TYR A 303 -1.71 -15.57 -4.21
C TYR A 303 -2.59 -15.17 -5.40
N SER A 304 -3.19 -16.15 -6.07
CA SER A 304 -4.05 -15.93 -7.24
C SER A 304 -5.36 -15.20 -6.93
N GLU A 305 -5.81 -15.13 -5.68
CA GLU A 305 -7.04 -14.42 -5.31
C GLU A 305 -6.81 -12.91 -5.24
N ILE A 306 -5.65 -12.46 -4.77
CA ILE A 306 -5.43 -11.04 -4.50
C ILE A 306 -4.34 -10.39 -5.34
N VAL A 307 -3.34 -11.12 -5.84
CA VAL A 307 -2.27 -10.52 -6.65
C VAL A 307 -2.76 -10.30 -8.07
N LEU A 308 -2.50 -9.11 -8.59
CA LEU A 308 -2.77 -8.78 -9.98
C LEU A 308 -1.71 -9.47 -10.85
N ALA A 309 -2.11 -10.55 -11.51
CA ALA A 309 -1.25 -11.22 -12.48
C ALA A 309 -1.12 -10.36 -13.74
N SER A 310 0.10 -10.30 -14.27
CA SER A 310 0.43 -9.59 -15.52
C SER A 310 -0.06 -10.34 -16.77
#